data_f759f7e0cdeee6f28fb923f33f2c81f1
#
_entry.id   f759f7e0cdeee6f28fb923f33f2c81f1
#
_cell.length_a   1.000
_cell.length_b   1.000
_cell.length_c   1.000
_cell.angle_alpha   90.00
_cell.angle_beta   90.00
_cell.angle_gamma   90.00
#
_symmetry.space_group_name_H-M   'P 1'
#
loop_
_entity.id
_entity.type
_entity.pdbx_description
1 polymer ?
#
loop_
_entity_poly.entity_id
_entity_poly.type
_entity_poly.pdbx_seq_one_letter_code
_entity_poly.pdbx_strand_id
1 'polypeptide(L)'
;SGGAVASAAVGGANLVMTACYINTLPYELIIQESVKSVEDLKGKSVGISRVGSASDVAARVLMKGLGLEPVRDVPILQVGGPTERAAAFRTGRIIGFPSPPGTIHLAKGMPHRVMISTADFKKRYEFPYICSTTTKTYLASHRETMRRLTMALVEATHFLKTRKEDTKKFIAKYTRQDNPQYLEDSYAANVKLHDRVPLVTREGTEVQIKEALARKPGATLRVEDIVDDSIVRELEKSGFIDKVYK
;
A
#
# COMPACT_ATOMS: atom_id res chain seq x y z
N SER A 1 1.07 5.64 -3.01
CA SER A 1 2.12 5.04 -2.17
C SER A 1 3.46 5.75 -2.35
N GLY A 2 4.32 5.70 -1.34
CA GLY A 2 5.64 6.34 -1.34
C GLY A 2 6.55 5.85 -2.45
N GLY A 3 6.50 4.56 -2.80
CA GLY A 3 7.27 4.04 -3.93
C GLY A 3 6.92 4.72 -5.26
N ALA A 4 5.62 4.98 -5.48
CA ALA A 4 5.19 5.71 -6.67
C ALA A 4 5.61 7.19 -6.63
N VAL A 5 5.58 7.82 -5.44
CA VAL A 5 6.03 9.22 -5.26
C VAL A 5 7.53 9.32 -5.48
N ALA A 6 8.34 8.43 -4.87
CA ALA A 6 9.78 8.40 -5.06
C ALA A 6 10.16 8.20 -6.54
N SER A 7 9.53 7.23 -7.22
CA SER A 7 9.76 6.97 -8.64
C SER A 7 9.42 8.17 -9.53
N ALA A 8 8.30 8.85 -9.26
CA ALA A 8 7.88 10.03 -9.99
C ALA A 8 8.81 11.22 -9.72
N ALA A 9 9.23 11.43 -8.46
CA ALA A 9 10.14 12.51 -8.06
C ALA A 9 11.54 12.35 -8.69
N VAL A 10 12.07 11.11 -8.73
CA VAL A 10 13.31 10.81 -9.47
C VAL A 10 13.13 11.11 -10.97
N GLY A 11 11.91 10.99 -11.51
CA GLY A 11 11.54 11.41 -12.85
C GLY A 11 11.38 12.91 -13.04
N GLY A 12 11.50 13.73 -11.98
CA GLY A 12 11.36 15.19 -12.01
C GLY A 12 9.99 15.72 -11.59
N ALA A 13 9.08 14.85 -11.08
CA ALA A 13 7.76 15.29 -10.62
C ALA A 13 7.87 16.08 -9.30
N ASN A 14 7.19 17.22 -9.21
CA ASN A 14 7.16 18.11 -8.05
C ASN A 14 6.12 17.64 -7.01
N LEU A 15 6.31 16.44 -6.44
CA LEU A 15 5.37 15.81 -5.50
C LEU A 15 5.91 15.80 -4.08
N VAL A 16 4.98 15.85 -3.11
CA VAL A 16 5.29 15.74 -1.67
C VAL A 16 4.18 14.97 -0.95
N MET A 17 4.54 14.04 -0.08
CA MET A 17 3.64 13.36 0.87
C MET A 17 3.46 14.24 2.10
N THR A 18 2.22 14.53 2.47
CA THR A 18 1.88 15.41 3.60
C THR A 18 1.38 14.68 4.83
N ALA A 19 0.90 13.46 4.66
CA ALA A 19 0.48 12.56 5.73
C ALA A 19 0.43 11.13 5.21
N CYS A 20 0.61 10.13 6.08
CA CYS A 20 0.50 8.71 5.72
C CYS A 20 -0.32 7.97 6.79
N TYR A 21 -1.45 7.44 6.40
CA TYR A 21 -2.42 6.79 7.30
C TYR A 21 -2.12 5.30 7.49
N ILE A 22 -1.40 4.70 6.57
CA ILE A 22 -0.89 3.33 6.68
C ILE A 22 0.60 3.34 6.29
N ASN A 23 1.47 3.05 7.25
CA ASN A 23 2.93 3.04 7.10
C ASN A 23 3.52 1.63 7.07
N THR A 24 2.78 0.65 6.56
CA THR A 24 3.27 -0.71 6.35
C THR A 24 2.82 -1.22 4.99
N LEU A 25 3.41 -2.31 4.52
CA LEU A 25 3.08 -2.96 3.26
C LEU A 25 2.19 -4.19 3.53
N PRO A 26 0.86 -4.06 3.63
CA PRO A 26 -0.02 -5.14 4.05
C PRO A 26 -0.43 -6.01 2.86
N TYR A 27 0.49 -6.83 2.36
CA TYR A 27 0.26 -7.66 1.18
C TYR A 27 0.46 -9.14 1.46
N GLU A 28 -0.31 -9.94 0.73
CA GLU A 28 -0.22 -11.40 0.66
C GLU A 28 0.09 -11.81 -0.78
N LEU A 29 0.90 -12.85 -0.98
CA LEU A 29 1.08 -13.47 -2.28
C LEU A 29 0.02 -14.54 -2.48
N ILE A 30 -0.97 -14.23 -3.30
CA ILE A 30 -1.99 -15.17 -3.74
C ILE A 30 -1.43 -15.96 -4.92
N ILE A 31 -1.53 -17.28 -4.85
CA ILE A 31 -1.07 -18.20 -5.89
C ILE A 31 -2.14 -19.22 -6.24
N GLN A 32 -2.06 -19.81 -7.43
CA GLN A 32 -2.91 -20.92 -7.82
C GLN A 32 -2.68 -22.13 -6.91
N GLU A 33 -3.72 -22.85 -6.56
CA GLU A 33 -3.65 -24.02 -5.69
C GLU A 33 -2.77 -25.16 -6.26
N SER A 34 -2.55 -25.17 -7.55
CA SER A 34 -1.64 -26.11 -8.25
C SER A 34 -0.17 -25.93 -7.85
N VAL A 35 0.23 -24.75 -7.36
CA VAL A 35 1.56 -24.47 -6.83
C VAL A 35 1.68 -25.08 -5.44
N LYS A 36 2.52 -26.08 -5.26
CA LYS A 36 2.65 -26.79 -3.96
C LYS A 36 3.90 -26.38 -3.18
N SER A 37 4.95 -25.95 -3.87
CA SER A 37 6.23 -25.57 -3.29
C SER A 37 6.72 -24.20 -3.79
N VAL A 38 7.77 -23.67 -3.18
CA VAL A 38 8.42 -22.43 -3.63
C VAL A 38 9.08 -22.65 -5.00
N GLU A 39 9.62 -23.83 -5.26
CA GLU A 39 10.25 -24.22 -6.51
C GLU A 39 9.27 -24.16 -7.68
N ASP A 40 7.99 -24.47 -7.46
CA ASP A 40 6.96 -24.44 -8.50
C ASP A 40 6.68 -23.01 -9.00
N LEU A 41 7.14 -21.98 -8.31
CA LEU A 41 7.03 -20.58 -8.76
C LEU A 41 8.11 -20.22 -9.80
N LYS A 42 9.25 -20.93 -9.82
CA LYS A 42 10.36 -20.61 -10.71
C LYS A 42 9.94 -20.72 -12.18
N GLY A 43 10.30 -19.71 -12.95
CA GLY A 43 9.94 -19.59 -14.37
C GLY A 43 8.47 -19.22 -14.65
N LYS A 44 7.62 -19.14 -13.62
CA LYS A 44 6.21 -18.73 -13.76
C LYS A 44 6.02 -17.27 -13.36
N SER A 45 5.08 -16.59 -13.99
CA SER A 45 4.93 -15.14 -13.85
C SER A 45 4.00 -14.72 -12.72
N VAL A 46 4.38 -13.69 -11.98
CA VAL A 46 3.54 -12.99 -10.99
C VAL A 46 3.11 -11.64 -11.54
N GLY A 47 1.82 -11.30 -11.38
CA GLY A 47 1.22 -10.08 -11.90
C GLY A 47 1.28 -8.91 -10.94
N ILE A 48 1.66 -7.73 -11.43
CA ILE A 48 1.64 -6.46 -10.70
C ILE A 48 0.82 -5.40 -11.45
N SER A 49 0.49 -4.28 -10.79
CA SER A 49 -0.20 -3.19 -11.48
C SER A 49 0.73 -2.44 -12.43
N ARG A 50 1.87 -1.97 -11.94
CA ARG A 50 2.94 -1.33 -12.73
C ARG A 50 4.24 -1.35 -11.95
N VAL A 51 5.35 -1.25 -12.63
CA VAL A 51 6.68 -1.12 -12.02
C VAL A 51 6.75 0.10 -11.10
N GLY A 52 7.33 -0.04 -9.91
CA GLY A 52 7.44 0.99 -8.87
C GLY A 52 6.18 1.22 -8.03
N SER A 53 5.08 0.52 -8.32
CA SER A 53 3.87 0.57 -7.48
C SER A 53 4.01 -0.27 -6.20
N ALA A 54 3.06 -0.11 -5.26
CA ALA A 54 3.01 -0.94 -4.05
C ALA A 54 2.93 -2.45 -4.35
N SER A 55 2.24 -2.85 -5.43
CA SER A 55 2.17 -4.26 -5.83
C SER A 55 3.49 -4.79 -6.40
N ASP A 56 4.31 -3.95 -7.04
CA ASP A 56 5.66 -4.33 -7.48
C ASP A 56 6.58 -4.51 -6.27
N VAL A 57 6.57 -3.55 -5.35
CA VAL A 57 7.34 -3.66 -4.10
C VAL A 57 6.91 -4.91 -3.32
N ALA A 58 5.60 -5.14 -3.17
CA ALA A 58 5.07 -6.30 -2.48
C ALA A 58 5.51 -7.62 -3.14
N ALA A 59 5.41 -7.73 -4.47
CA ALA A 59 5.87 -8.92 -5.18
C ALA A 59 7.34 -9.23 -4.87
N ARG A 60 8.20 -8.21 -4.97
CA ARG A 60 9.65 -8.37 -4.71
C ARG A 60 9.96 -8.74 -3.27
N VAL A 61 9.32 -8.06 -2.33
CA VAL A 61 9.50 -8.30 -0.88
C VAL A 61 9.04 -9.70 -0.48
N LEU A 62 7.86 -10.12 -0.96
CA LEU A 62 7.30 -11.44 -0.67
C LEU A 62 8.12 -12.57 -1.33
N MET A 63 8.60 -12.38 -2.57
CA MET A 63 9.50 -13.36 -3.21
C MET A 63 10.83 -13.50 -2.47
N LYS A 64 11.44 -12.38 -2.04
CA LYS A 64 12.66 -12.42 -1.21
C LYS A 64 12.40 -13.12 0.12
N GLY A 65 11.23 -12.91 0.73
CA GLY A 65 10.80 -13.65 1.93
C GLY A 65 10.71 -15.17 1.72
N LEU A 66 10.47 -15.61 0.50
CA LEU A 66 10.49 -17.03 0.09
C LEU A 66 11.89 -17.52 -0.34
N GLY A 67 12.93 -16.68 -0.28
CA GLY A 67 14.27 -17.03 -0.76
C GLY A 67 14.43 -17.01 -2.29
N LEU A 68 13.49 -16.42 -3.01
CA LEU A 68 13.54 -16.26 -4.47
C LEU A 68 14.13 -14.92 -4.87
N GLU A 69 14.85 -14.89 -5.98
CA GLU A 69 15.32 -13.63 -6.57
C GLU A 69 14.29 -13.11 -7.57
N PRO A 70 13.62 -11.96 -7.27
CA PRO A 70 12.60 -11.37 -8.13
C PRO A 70 13.14 -11.08 -9.54
N VAL A 71 12.31 -11.31 -10.55
CA VAL A 71 12.62 -11.19 -11.98
C VAL A 71 13.49 -12.33 -12.54
N ARG A 72 14.53 -12.71 -11.82
CA ARG A 72 15.39 -13.81 -12.26
C ARG A 72 14.70 -15.18 -12.10
N ASP A 73 14.22 -15.46 -10.89
CA ASP A 73 13.60 -16.76 -10.59
C ASP A 73 12.11 -16.75 -10.94
N VAL A 74 11.44 -15.62 -10.74
CA VAL A 74 10.00 -15.43 -10.99
C VAL A 74 9.78 -14.15 -11.80
N PRO A 75 9.46 -14.26 -13.09
CA PRO A 75 9.14 -13.10 -13.93
C PRO A 75 7.99 -12.26 -13.35
N ILE A 76 8.13 -10.94 -13.41
CA ILE A 76 7.11 -9.99 -12.95
C ILE A 76 6.46 -9.36 -14.17
N LEU A 77 5.13 -9.55 -14.32
CA LEU A 77 4.35 -9.00 -15.43
C LEU A 77 3.50 -7.81 -14.98
N GLN A 78 3.59 -6.71 -15.71
CA GLN A 78 2.67 -5.61 -15.55
C GLN A 78 1.35 -5.95 -16.24
N VAL A 79 0.27 -6.11 -15.47
CA VAL A 79 -1.06 -6.53 -15.96
C VAL A 79 -2.19 -5.57 -15.61
N GLY A 80 -1.95 -4.60 -14.70
CA GLY A 80 -2.96 -3.63 -14.31
C GLY A 80 -3.40 -3.72 -12.85
N GLY A 81 -4.55 -3.15 -12.53
CA GLY A 81 -5.11 -3.09 -11.18
C GLY A 81 -5.55 -4.44 -10.62
N PRO A 82 -6.18 -4.46 -9.44
CA PRO A 82 -6.61 -5.71 -8.81
C PRO A 82 -7.54 -6.56 -9.69
N THR A 83 -8.46 -5.94 -10.41
CA THR A 83 -9.42 -6.62 -11.29
C THR A 83 -8.72 -7.29 -12.48
N GLU A 84 -7.80 -6.58 -13.13
CA GLU A 84 -7.03 -7.09 -14.27
C GLU A 84 -6.10 -8.22 -13.84
N ARG A 85 -5.49 -8.12 -12.64
CA ARG A 85 -4.68 -9.21 -12.07
C ARG A 85 -5.52 -10.44 -11.77
N ALA A 86 -6.71 -10.29 -11.21
CA ALA A 86 -7.64 -11.40 -10.98
C ALA A 86 -8.07 -12.07 -12.31
N ALA A 87 -8.32 -11.28 -13.37
CA ALA A 87 -8.63 -11.82 -14.70
C ALA A 87 -7.44 -12.59 -15.30
N ALA A 88 -6.22 -12.03 -15.22
CA ALA A 88 -5.01 -12.71 -15.69
C ALA A 88 -4.69 -13.99 -14.90
N PHE A 89 -4.99 -14.00 -13.60
CA PHE A 89 -4.87 -15.17 -12.74
C PHE A 89 -5.86 -16.26 -13.14
N ARG A 90 -7.12 -15.90 -13.41
CA ARG A 90 -8.17 -16.84 -13.84
C ARG A 90 -7.84 -17.53 -15.15
N THR A 91 -7.22 -16.83 -16.08
CA THR A 91 -6.82 -17.38 -17.40
C THR A 91 -5.49 -18.14 -17.37
N GLY A 92 -4.81 -18.22 -16.21
CA GLY A 92 -3.50 -18.84 -16.08
C GLY A 92 -2.33 -18.03 -16.70
N ARG A 93 -2.59 -16.78 -17.16
CA ARG A 93 -1.54 -15.89 -17.67
C ARG A 93 -0.51 -15.53 -16.60
N ILE A 94 -0.92 -15.50 -15.34
CA ILE A 94 -0.06 -15.37 -14.16
C ILE A 94 -0.37 -16.47 -13.17
N ILE A 95 0.67 -16.96 -12.46
CA ILE A 95 0.51 -18.00 -11.45
C ILE A 95 0.07 -17.45 -10.10
N GLY A 96 0.30 -16.15 -9.89
CA GLY A 96 -0.02 -15.46 -8.66
C GLY A 96 0.05 -13.95 -8.79
N PHE A 97 -0.38 -13.27 -7.75
CA PHE A 97 -0.28 -11.82 -7.64
C PHE A 97 -0.27 -11.38 -6.18
N PRO A 98 0.41 -10.26 -5.84
CA PRO A 98 0.29 -9.67 -4.53
C PRO A 98 -1.10 -9.05 -4.35
N SER A 99 -1.78 -9.43 -3.27
CA SER A 99 -3.13 -8.99 -2.90
C SER A 99 -3.06 -8.03 -1.72
N PRO A 100 -3.50 -6.78 -1.86
CA PRO A 100 -3.66 -5.88 -0.72
C PRO A 100 -4.92 -6.24 0.08
N PRO A 101 -5.09 -5.71 1.30
CA PRO A 101 -6.27 -5.96 2.12
C PRO A 101 -7.57 -5.69 1.37
N GLY A 102 -8.55 -6.57 1.55
CA GLY A 102 -9.88 -6.43 0.96
C GLY A 102 -9.97 -6.77 -0.53
N THR A 103 -8.91 -7.26 -1.18
CA THR A 103 -8.95 -7.63 -2.61
C THR A 103 -8.91 -9.12 -2.89
N ILE A 104 -8.68 -9.97 -1.88
CA ILE A 104 -8.67 -11.44 -2.03
C ILE A 104 -10.01 -11.97 -2.55
N HIS A 105 -11.13 -11.28 -2.28
CA HIS A 105 -12.45 -11.63 -2.79
C HIS A 105 -12.52 -11.69 -4.33
N LEU A 106 -11.61 -10.98 -5.03
CA LEU A 106 -11.52 -11.02 -6.50
C LEU A 106 -11.03 -12.39 -7.00
N ALA A 107 -10.35 -13.16 -6.15
CA ALA A 107 -9.98 -14.55 -6.42
C ALA A 107 -11.05 -15.58 -6.02
N LYS A 108 -12.20 -15.13 -5.47
CA LYS A 108 -13.30 -16.01 -5.06
C LYS A 108 -13.79 -16.85 -6.24
N GLY A 109 -13.99 -18.15 -5.99
CA GLY A 109 -14.39 -19.12 -7.02
C GLY A 109 -13.24 -19.63 -7.89
N MET A 110 -12.01 -19.17 -7.65
CA MET A 110 -10.80 -19.71 -8.26
C MET A 110 -10.00 -20.50 -7.20
N PRO A 111 -9.54 -21.73 -7.50
CA PRO A 111 -8.67 -22.47 -6.59
C PRO A 111 -7.38 -21.69 -6.32
N HIS A 112 -7.21 -21.22 -5.10
CA HIS A 112 -6.05 -20.40 -4.71
C HIS A 112 -5.67 -20.63 -3.25
N ARG A 113 -4.46 -20.21 -2.90
CA ARG A 113 -3.98 -20.13 -1.53
C ARG A 113 -3.07 -18.92 -1.32
N VAL A 114 -2.91 -18.52 -0.07
CA VAL A 114 -1.86 -17.58 0.34
C VAL A 114 -0.55 -18.35 0.48
N MET A 115 0.50 -17.92 -0.22
CA MET A 115 1.81 -18.52 -0.14
C MET A 115 2.64 -17.93 1.01
N ILE A 116 2.59 -16.62 1.18
CA ILE A 116 3.27 -15.84 2.21
C ILE A 116 2.57 -14.50 2.39
N SER A 117 2.60 -13.96 3.60
CA SER A 117 2.12 -12.62 3.93
C SER A 117 3.26 -11.76 4.49
N THR A 118 3.20 -10.46 4.29
CA THR A 118 4.09 -9.53 5.00
C THR A 118 3.86 -9.53 6.51
N ALA A 119 2.69 -10.01 6.97
CA ALA A 119 2.40 -10.22 8.38
C ALA A 119 3.23 -11.36 9.02
N ASP A 120 3.76 -12.27 8.20
CA ASP A 120 4.61 -13.39 8.65
C ASP A 120 6.07 -12.95 8.92
N PHE A 121 6.42 -11.71 8.57
CA PHE A 121 7.77 -11.20 8.74
C PHE A 121 8.05 -10.88 10.21
N LYS A 122 9.26 -11.23 10.69
CA LYS A 122 9.70 -10.98 12.08
C LYS A 122 9.68 -9.49 12.46
N LYS A 123 9.91 -8.59 11.50
CA LYS A 123 9.84 -7.14 11.67
C LYS A 123 8.80 -6.57 10.71
N ARG A 124 7.96 -5.65 11.20
CA ARG A 124 7.04 -4.87 10.37
C ARG A 124 7.82 -4.26 9.19
N TYR A 125 7.32 -4.45 7.98
CA TYR A 125 7.91 -3.84 6.80
C TYR A 125 7.43 -2.39 6.69
N GLU A 126 8.31 -1.45 7.00
CA GLU A 126 8.02 -0.02 6.91
C GLU A 126 7.87 0.40 5.44
N PHE A 127 6.72 0.97 5.13
CA PHE A 127 6.37 1.38 3.77
C PHE A 127 5.28 2.45 3.80
N PRO A 128 5.49 3.66 3.24
CA PRO A 128 4.46 4.67 3.14
C PRO A 128 3.40 4.26 2.11
N TYR A 129 2.34 3.56 2.58
CA TYR A 129 1.39 2.88 1.71
C TYR A 129 0.22 3.77 1.30
N ILE A 130 -0.57 4.24 2.26
CA ILE A 130 -1.71 5.13 2.00
C ILE A 130 -1.40 6.51 2.50
N CYS A 131 -1.05 7.41 1.59
CA CYS A 131 -0.59 8.75 1.92
C CYS A 131 -1.38 9.82 1.16
N SER A 132 -1.62 10.95 1.81
CA SER A 132 -1.98 12.20 1.14
C SER A 132 -0.76 12.74 0.41
N THR A 133 -0.92 13.02 -0.87
CA THR A 133 0.16 13.50 -1.73
C THR A 133 -0.36 14.65 -2.58
N THR A 134 0.43 15.69 -2.70
CA THR A 134 0.14 16.86 -3.54
C THR A 134 1.40 17.38 -4.21
N THR A 135 1.32 18.45 -4.99
CA THR A 135 2.52 19.15 -5.45
C THR A 135 3.02 20.12 -4.38
N LYS A 136 4.33 20.37 -4.33
CA LYS A 136 4.91 21.37 -3.41
C LYS A 136 4.30 22.77 -3.66
N THR A 137 4.05 23.11 -4.93
CA THR A 137 3.41 24.37 -5.30
C THR A 137 2.01 24.50 -4.73
N TYR A 138 1.19 23.42 -4.84
CA TYR A 138 -0.16 23.43 -4.28
C TYR A 138 -0.12 23.51 -2.75
N LEU A 139 0.76 22.75 -2.10
CA LEU A 139 0.93 22.80 -0.64
C LEU A 139 1.26 24.21 -0.17
N ALA A 140 2.19 24.90 -0.84
CA ALA A 140 2.59 26.26 -0.49
C ALA A 140 1.45 27.28 -0.60
N SER A 141 0.61 27.17 -1.64
CA SER A 141 -0.51 28.11 -1.87
C SER A 141 -1.82 27.73 -1.20
N HIS A 142 -1.99 26.46 -0.77
CA HIS A 142 -3.24 25.91 -0.23
C HIS A 142 -3.04 25.16 1.08
N ARG A 143 -2.10 25.63 1.92
CA ARG A 143 -1.76 24.95 3.18
C ARG A 143 -2.97 24.70 4.09
N GLU A 144 -3.87 25.68 4.20
CA GLU A 144 -5.07 25.54 5.04
C GLU A 144 -6.04 24.46 4.48
N THR A 145 -6.17 24.34 3.16
CA THR A 145 -6.95 23.26 2.53
C THR A 145 -6.36 21.89 2.89
N MET A 146 -5.03 21.75 2.79
CA MET A 146 -4.35 20.51 3.16
C MET A 146 -4.46 20.21 4.66
N ARG A 147 -4.45 21.27 5.51
CA ARG A 147 -4.66 21.13 6.94
C ARG A 147 -6.06 20.60 7.25
N ARG A 148 -7.10 21.18 6.67
CA ARG A 148 -8.49 20.71 6.83
C ARG A 148 -8.67 19.29 6.31
N LEU A 149 -8.07 18.94 5.18
CA LEU A 149 -8.07 17.58 4.66
C LEU A 149 -7.44 16.60 5.66
N THR A 150 -6.28 16.95 6.21
CA THR A 150 -5.60 16.10 7.21
C THR A 150 -6.44 15.93 8.47
N MET A 151 -7.08 17.01 8.96
CA MET A 151 -8.01 16.93 10.10
C MET A 151 -9.18 15.98 9.82
N ALA A 152 -9.85 16.14 8.69
CA ALA A 152 -10.97 15.28 8.29
C ALA A 152 -10.56 13.80 8.16
N LEU A 153 -9.36 13.51 7.66
CA LEU A 153 -8.87 12.14 7.53
C LEU A 153 -8.42 11.55 8.88
N VAL A 154 -7.95 12.36 9.83
CA VAL A 154 -7.72 11.92 11.23
C VAL A 154 -9.06 11.56 11.89
N GLU A 155 -10.08 12.41 11.75
CA GLU A 155 -11.44 12.13 12.25
C GLU A 155 -12.03 10.86 11.59
N ALA A 156 -11.86 10.71 10.28
CA ALA A 156 -12.29 9.52 9.55
C ALA A 156 -11.57 8.24 10.02
N THR A 157 -10.28 8.35 10.37
CA THR A 157 -9.53 7.23 10.95
C THR A 157 -10.05 6.86 12.34
N HIS A 158 -10.37 7.84 13.16
CA HIS A 158 -11.02 7.60 14.47
C HIS A 158 -12.40 6.95 14.28
N PHE A 159 -13.22 7.48 13.36
CA PHE A 159 -14.54 6.90 13.01
C PHE A 159 -14.40 5.43 12.59
N LEU A 160 -13.47 5.13 11.69
CA LEU A 160 -13.16 3.76 11.27
C LEU A 160 -12.85 2.86 12.47
N LYS A 161 -12.08 3.34 13.43
CA LYS A 161 -11.67 2.56 14.61
C LYS A 161 -12.79 2.35 15.63
N THR A 162 -13.77 3.25 15.71
CA THR A 162 -14.78 3.29 16.77
C THR A 162 -16.21 2.95 16.31
N ARG A 163 -16.49 3.05 15.01
CA ARG A 163 -17.84 2.89 14.44
C ARG A 163 -17.88 1.74 13.43
N LYS A 164 -17.71 0.51 13.92
CA LYS A 164 -17.60 -0.70 13.09
C LYS A 164 -18.74 -0.84 12.07
N GLU A 165 -20.00 -0.84 12.54
CA GLU A 165 -21.13 -1.13 11.66
C GLU A 165 -21.37 -0.02 10.63
N ASP A 166 -21.16 1.24 11.02
CA ASP A 166 -21.27 2.35 10.09
C ASP A 166 -20.14 2.36 9.07
N THR A 167 -18.92 2.01 9.49
CA THR A 167 -17.76 1.85 8.59
C THR A 167 -18.03 0.75 7.56
N LYS A 168 -18.61 -0.39 7.96
CA LYS A 168 -19.00 -1.47 7.04
C LYS A 168 -20.01 -1.01 6.00
N LYS A 169 -20.97 -0.15 6.36
CA LYS A 169 -21.91 0.47 5.40
C LYS A 169 -21.18 1.32 4.36
N PHE A 170 -20.18 2.12 4.79
CA PHE A 170 -19.35 2.88 3.84
C PHE A 170 -18.50 1.97 2.95
N ILE A 171 -17.88 0.92 3.52
CA ILE A 171 -17.16 -0.08 2.71
C ILE A 171 -18.10 -0.65 1.65
N ALA A 172 -19.28 -1.14 2.03
CA ALA A 172 -20.26 -1.71 1.11
C ALA A 172 -20.63 -0.72 -0.02
N LYS A 173 -20.96 0.53 0.36
CA LYS A 173 -21.35 1.58 -0.59
C LYS A 173 -20.25 1.86 -1.63
N TYR A 174 -19.02 2.07 -1.20
CA TYR A 174 -17.95 2.52 -2.09
C TYR A 174 -17.26 1.37 -2.85
N THR A 175 -17.25 0.16 -2.30
CA THR A 175 -16.73 -1.03 -2.99
C THR A 175 -17.79 -1.72 -3.84
N ARG A 176 -19.08 -1.38 -3.67
CA ARG A 176 -20.23 -2.06 -4.28
C ARG A 176 -20.24 -3.55 -3.95
N GLN A 177 -19.89 -3.90 -2.72
CA GLN A 177 -19.85 -5.24 -2.18
C GLN A 177 -20.73 -5.30 -0.95
N ASP A 178 -21.63 -6.28 -0.90
CA ASP A 178 -22.59 -6.49 0.20
C ASP A 178 -22.38 -7.81 0.94
N ASN A 179 -21.37 -8.61 0.53
CA ASN A 179 -21.06 -9.87 1.21
C ASN A 179 -20.62 -9.62 2.66
N PRO A 180 -21.32 -10.17 3.68
CA PRO A 180 -21.03 -9.89 5.08
C PRO A 180 -19.61 -10.28 5.51
N GLN A 181 -19.09 -11.41 5.02
CA GLN A 181 -17.73 -11.87 5.34
C GLN A 181 -16.68 -10.93 4.75
N TYR A 182 -16.86 -10.49 3.49
CA TYR A 182 -15.99 -9.49 2.88
C TYR A 182 -15.94 -8.18 3.68
N LEU A 183 -17.11 -7.69 4.12
CA LEU A 183 -17.19 -6.47 4.91
C LEU A 183 -16.51 -6.61 6.27
N GLU A 184 -16.68 -7.76 6.92
CA GLU A 184 -16.03 -8.07 8.19
C GLU A 184 -14.50 -8.14 8.04
N ASP A 185 -14.00 -8.88 7.05
CA ASP A 185 -12.56 -9.07 6.81
C ASP A 185 -11.91 -7.74 6.41
N SER A 186 -12.57 -6.96 5.55
CA SER A 186 -12.10 -5.64 5.14
C SER A 186 -12.01 -4.68 6.32
N TYR A 187 -13.03 -4.65 7.19
CA TYR A 187 -13.01 -3.84 8.41
C TYR A 187 -11.88 -4.28 9.35
N ALA A 188 -11.81 -5.57 9.67
CA ALA A 188 -10.82 -6.13 10.61
C ALA A 188 -9.38 -5.88 10.16
N ALA A 189 -9.11 -5.95 8.85
CA ALA A 189 -7.81 -5.62 8.31
C ALA A 189 -7.49 -4.12 8.45
N ASN A 190 -8.41 -3.25 8.01
CA ASN A 190 -8.16 -1.82 7.95
C ASN A 190 -8.08 -1.15 9.33
N VAL A 191 -8.87 -1.59 10.32
CA VAL A 191 -8.84 -1.01 11.68
C VAL A 191 -7.48 -1.15 12.36
N LYS A 192 -6.73 -2.22 12.04
CA LYS A 192 -5.39 -2.49 12.58
C LYS A 192 -4.30 -1.73 11.83
N LEU A 193 -4.49 -1.47 10.55
CA LEU A 193 -3.47 -0.90 9.67
C LEU A 193 -3.33 0.61 9.79
N HIS A 194 -4.44 1.32 10.09
CA HIS A 194 -4.43 2.78 10.13
C HIS A 194 -3.75 3.30 11.39
N ASP A 195 -2.76 4.15 11.20
CA ASP A 195 -2.04 4.80 12.29
C ASP A 195 -2.87 5.94 12.89
N ARG A 196 -2.80 6.13 14.22
CA ARG A 196 -3.51 7.22 14.92
C ARG A 196 -2.95 8.58 14.54
N VAL A 197 -1.62 8.69 14.50
CA VAL A 197 -0.90 9.89 14.07
C VAL A 197 -0.31 9.60 12.69
N PRO A 198 -0.80 10.23 11.63
CA PRO A 198 -0.45 9.87 10.26
C PRO A 198 0.87 10.52 9.79
N LEU A 199 1.95 10.39 10.59
CA LEU A 199 3.30 10.77 10.17
C LEU A 199 3.77 9.88 9.02
N VAL A 200 4.61 10.42 8.15
CA VAL A 200 5.22 9.63 7.07
C VAL A 200 6.42 8.86 7.61
N THR A 201 6.45 7.53 7.46
CA THR A 201 7.60 6.72 7.88
C THR A 201 8.87 7.12 7.13
N ARG A 202 9.89 7.58 7.85
CA ARG A 202 11.18 7.95 7.25
C ARG A 202 11.94 6.72 6.76
N GLU A 203 12.05 5.68 7.61
CA GLU A 203 12.70 4.39 7.27
C GLU A 203 12.11 3.81 5.98
N GLY A 204 10.76 3.71 5.90
CA GLY A 204 10.10 3.21 4.71
C GLY A 204 10.30 4.09 3.48
N THR A 205 10.35 5.41 3.66
CA THR A 205 10.59 6.36 2.57
C THR A 205 12.02 6.25 2.03
N GLU A 206 13.02 6.13 2.91
CA GLU A 206 14.43 5.94 2.52
C GLU A 206 14.64 4.68 1.67
N VAL A 207 13.99 3.57 2.07
CA VAL A 207 14.00 2.32 1.27
C VAL A 207 13.44 2.55 -0.13
N GLN A 208 12.31 3.27 -0.24
CA GLN A 208 11.68 3.54 -1.54
C GLN A 208 12.51 4.49 -2.42
N ILE A 209 13.17 5.46 -1.81
CA ILE A 209 14.11 6.35 -2.51
C ILE A 209 15.28 5.54 -3.06
N LYS A 210 15.91 4.70 -2.24
CA LYS A 210 17.02 3.84 -2.66
C LYS A 210 16.65 2.95 -3.86
N GLU A 211 15.45 2.34 -3.81
CA GLU A 211 14.96 1.52 -4.92
C GLU A 211 14.68 2.34 -6.19
N ALA A 212 14.15 3.55 -6.06
CA ALA A 212 13.90 4.43 -7.19
C ALA A 212 15.21 4.92 -7.84
N LEU A 213 16.19 5.31 -7.02
CA LEU A 213 17.53 5.74 -7.50
C LEU A 213 18.29 4.61 -8.18
N ALA A 214 18.17 3.36 -7.72
CA ALA A 214 18.80 2.22 -8.37
C ALA A 214 18.35 2.02 -9.84
N ARG A 215 17.16 2.52 -10.18
CA ARG A 215 16.61 2.47 -11.55
C ARG A 215 16.99 3.68 -12.41
N LYS A 216 17.61 4.70 -11.84
CA LYS A 216 18.01 5.93 -12.55
C LYS A 216 19.39 6.39 -12.04
N PRO A 217 20.48 5.77 -12.50
CA PRO A 217 21.84 6.17 -12.11
C PRO A 217 22.09 7.68 -12.33
N GLY A 218 22.78 8.30 -11.38
CA GLY A 218 23.09 9.73 -11.42
C GLY A 218 22.01 10.66 -10.86
N ALA A 219 20.80 10.16 -10.57
CA ALA A 219 19.78 10.94 -9.89
C ALA A 219 20.08 11.02 -8.37
N THR A 220 19.60 12.10 -7.74
CA THR A 220 19.64 12.30 -6.28
C THR A 220 18.24 12.61 -5.78
N LEU A 221 17.89 12.09 -4.61
CA LEU A 221 16.63 12.37 -3.93
C LEU A 221 16.81 12.12 -2.43
N ARG A 222 16.30 13.01 -1.58
CA ARG A 222 16.30 12.87 -0.12
C ARG A 222 14.86 12.77 0.37
N VAL A 223 14.69 12.34 1.61
CA VAL A 223 13.36 12.24 2.25
C VAL A 223 12.68 13.62 2.27
N GLU A 224 13.42 14.66 2.63
CA GLU A 224 12.93 16.05 2.71
C GLU A 224 12.46 16.60 1.35
N ASP A 225 12.91 16.00 0.26
CA ASP A 225 12.48 16.39 -1.08
C ASP A 225 11.07 15.90 -1.43
N ILE A 226 10.56 14.86 -0.74
CA ILE A 226 9.26 14.23 -1.02
C ILE A 226 8.37 14.03 0.21
N VAL A 227 8.77 14.51 1.39
CA VAL A 227 7.99 14.45 2.63
C VAL A 227 7.92 15.83 3.26
N ASP A 228 6.70 16.29 3.53
CA ASP A 228 6.41 17.45 4.39
C ASP A 228 5.20 17.10 5.27
N ASP A 229 5.46 16.46 6.40
CA ASP A 229 4.46 16.12 7.40
C ASP A 229 4.31 17.19 8.51
N SER A 230 4.71 18.43 8.22
CA SER A 230 4.65 19.55 9.17
C SER A 230 3.23 19.83 9.67
N ILE A 231 2.22 19.65 8.81
CA ILE A 231 0.80 19.79 9.19
C ILE A 231 0.42 18.74 10.25
N VAL A 232 0.85 17.49 10.09
CA VAL A 232 0.56 16.42 11.07
C VAL A 232 1.19 16.77 12.41
N ARG A 233 2.45 17.22 12.42
CA ARG A 233 3.17 17.63 13.63
C ARG A 233 2.52 18.83 14.32
N GLU A 234 2.02 19.80 13.56
CA GLU A 234 1.25 20.93 14.09
C GLU A 234 -0.05 20.47 14.76
N LEU A 235 -0.80 19.55 14.11
CA LEU A 235 -2.04 19.01 14.66
C LEU A 235 -1.81 18.16 15.90
N GLU A 236 -0.72 17.40 15.96
CA GLU A 236 -0.31 16.65 17.14
C GLU A 236 0.06 17.60 18.29
N LYS A 237 0.95 18.57 18.03
CA LYS A 237 1.40 19.55 19.03
C LYS A 237 0.25 20.41 19.56
N SER A 238 -0.75 20.72 18.75
CA SER A 238 -1.93 21.49 19.17
C SER A 238 -2.91 20.69 20.04
N GLY A 239 -2.69 19.39 20.23
CA GLY A 239 -3.59 18.50 20.94
C GLY A 239 -4.86 18.12 20.15
N PHE A 240 -4.96 18.51 18.87
CA PHE A 240 -6.14 18.18 18.04
C PHE A 240 -6.35 16.67 17.93
N ILE A 241 -5.28 15.91 17.62
CA ILE A 241 -5.35 14.45 17.47
C ILE A 241 -5.80 13.80 18.78
N ASP A 242 -5.24 14.23 19.92
CA ASP A 242 -5.63 13.72 21.23
C ASP A 242 -7.09 14.02 21.56
N LYS A 243 -7.60 15.19 21.15
CA LYS A 243 -9.01 15.55 21.35
C LYS A 243 -9.95 14.68 20.54
N VAL A 244 -9.58 14.32 19.30
CA VAL A 244 -10.38 13.45 18.43
C VAL A 244 -10.47 12.03 19.01
N TYR A 245 -9.44 11.56 19.70
CA TYR A 245 -9.36 10.19 20.26
C TYR A 245 -9.75 10.07 21.75
N LYS A 246 -10.27 11.11 22.36
CA LYS A 246 -10.88 11.09 23.70
C LYS A 246 -12.35 10.69 23.60
#